data_8e23f9bf931d3dab7ec06a7c4a21c052
#
_entry.id   8e23f9bf931d3dab7ec06a7c4a21c052
#
_cell.length_a   1.000
_cell.length_b   1.000
_cell.length_c   1.000
_cell.angle_alpha   90.00
_cell.angle_beta   90.00
_cell.angle_gamma   90.00
#
_symmetry.space_group_name_H-M   'P 1'
#
loop_
_entity.id
_entity.type
_entity.pdbx_description
1 polymer ?
#
loop_
_entity_poly.entity_id
_entity_poly.type
_entity_poly.pdbx_seq_one_letter_code
_entity_poly.pdbx_strand_id
1 'polypeptide(L)'
;MKNKFNVESDISKAETLPSSFYKDSKVFDDLKSKIFLKSWQWIGDTDLVKDKSSVYPSTILKDYLNEPIVLTKDEDDIIHCLTNVCTHRGNLLVFEPGKSKKLVCMYHGRRFNNKGKFEYMPEFEKAKNFPRPCDNLHEFPLIKLGKLLFAGLNPSFDFQKVIDQMNERIGFLPIENFDFDDSLSKDFTINAHWALYCDNYLEGFHIPFVHKDLNEVLDYNIYKTEVYDHCNLQIGYSEDDTDVFNLPKDHLDYGKNVAAYYYWVFPNMMFNFYPWGLSINIVKPISDSLTKVSFRSYVLDESKLNRGAGNQLQKVEEEDEFVVENVHNGLRSSFYKAGRFSPTREQGVHHFHRLISEFLN
;
A
#
# COMPACT_ATOMS: atom_id res chain seq x y z
N MET A 1 -17.34 22.33 -15.40
CA MET A 1 -16.50 21.50 -16.33
C MET A 1 -17.09 20.10 -16.32
N LYS A 2 -17.27 19.41 -17.45
CA LYS A 2 -17.65 17.98 -17.43
C LYS A 2 -16.52 17.20 -16.77
N ASN A 3 -16.86 16.31 -15.82
CA ASN A 3 -15.91 15.41 -15.19
C ASN A 3 -15.09 14.71 -16.28
N LYS A 4 -13.77 14.78 -16.19
CA LYS A 4 -12.86 14.26 -17.22
C LYS A 4 -12.96 12.73 -17.31
N PHE A 5 -13.16 12.09 -16.15
CA PHE A 5 -13.33 10.65 -16.00
C PHE A 5 -14.61 10.39 -15.20
N ASN A 6 -15.56 9.71 -15.77
CA ASN A 6 -16.80 9.33 -15.10
C ASN A 6 -17.03 7.85 -15.25
N VAL A 7 -17.15 7.14 -14.12
CA VAL A 7 -17.48 5.71 -14.09
C VAL A 7 -18.86 5.58 -13.46
N GLU A 8 -19.81 5.00 -14.23
CA GLU A 8 -21.19 4.81 -13.80
C GLU A 8 -21.26 3.95 -12.54
N SER A 9 -22.14 4.31 -11.60
CA SER A 9 -22.28 3.59 -10.32
C SER A 9 -22.87 2.18 -10.47
N ASP A 10 -23.73 1.98 -11.47
CA ASP A 10 -24.28 0.68 -11.84
C ASP A 10 -23.27 -0.08 -12.72
N ILE A 11 -22.59 -1.06 -12.14
CA ILE A 11 -21.56 -1.87 -12.83
C ILE A 11 -22.10 -2.50 -14.11
N SER A 12 -23.40 -2.84 -14.17
CA SER A 12 -24.01 -3.47 -15.35
C SER A 12 -24.06 -2.53 -16.57
N LYS A 13 -23.92 -1.21 -16.33
CA LYS A 13 -23.92 -0.16 -17.36
C LYS A 13 -22.55 0.50 -17.52
N ALA A 14 -21.70 0.36 -16.51
CA ALA A 14 -20.41 1.04 -16.45
C ALA A 14 -19.45 0.61 -17.57
N GLU A 15 -18.67 1.55 -18.04
CA GLU A 15 -17.45 1.33 -18.83
C GLU A 15 -16.22 1.53 -17.96
N THR A 16 -15.14 0.82 -18.30
CA THR A 16 -13.83 1.01 -17.64
C THR A 16 -13.32 2.43 -17.85
N LEU A 17 -12.33 2.85 -17.08
CA LEU A 17 -11.61 4.08 -17.37
C LEU A 17 -11.13 4.07 -18.83
N PRO A 18 -11.26 5.19 -19.55
CA PRO A 18 -10.88 5.24 -20.95
C PRO A 18 -9.37 5.10 -21.13
N SER A 19 -8.94 4.57 -22.27
CA SER A 19 -7.52 4.39 -22.59
C SER A 19 -6.69 5.67 -22.47
N SER A 20 -7.32 6.84 -22.54
CA SER A 20 -6.67 8.14 -22.31
C SER A 20 -6.21 8.34 -20.87
N PHE A 21 -6.84 7.70 -19.88
CA PHE A 21 -6.39 7.73 -18.48
C PHE A 21 -4.97 7.16 -18.35
N TYR A 22 -4.70 6.06 -19.02
CA TYR A 22 -3.42 5.34 -18.94
C TYR A 22 -2.31 5.94 -19.82
N LYS A 23 -2.65 6.84 -20.75
CA LYS A 23 -1.71 7.38 -21.78
C LYS A 23 -1.40 8.88 -21.65
N ASP A 24 -2.21 9.64 -20.92
CA ASP A 24 -2.05 11.09 -20.81
C ASP A 24 -1.10 11.41 -19.64
N SER A 25 0.09 11.88 -19.96
CA SER A 25 1.10 12.24 -18.97
C SER A 25 0.63 13.32 -17.98
N LYS A 26 -0.26 14.23 -18.39
CA LYS A 26 -0.86 15.22 -17.48
C LYS A 26 -1.77 14.57 -16.46
N VAL A 27 -2.51 13.52 -16.84
CA VAL A 27 -3.30 12.72 -15.90
C VAL A 27 -2.38 12.04 -14.92
N PHE A 28 -1.29 11.42 -15.41
CA PHE A 28 -0.29 10.80 -14.55
C PHE A 28 0.32 11.78 -13.54
N ASP A 29 0.62 13.01 -13.95
CA ASP A 29 1.11 14.06 -13.04
C ASP A 29 0.05 14.47 -12.01
N ASP A 30 -1.22 14.60 -12.43
CA ASP A 30 -2.33 14.92 -11.53
C ASP A 30 -2.52 13.87 -10.42
N LEU A 31 -2.23 12.58 -10.67
CA LEU A 31 -2.33 11.50 -9.69
C LEU A 31 -1.50 11.79 -8.43
N LYS A 32 -0.32 12.41 -8.56
CA LYS A 32 0.54 12.76 -7.41
C LYS A 32 -0.20 13.60 -6.38
N SER A 33 -0.80 14.69 -6.84
CA SER A 33 -1.45 15.67 -5.95
C SER A 33 -2.87 15.28 -5.54
N LYS A 34 -3.61 14.61 -6.44
CA LYS A 34 -5.02 14.30 -6.24
C LYS A 34 -5.25 12.96 -5.55
N ILE A 35 -4.37 11.97 -5.76
CA ILE A 35 -4.52 10.64 -5.22
C ILE A 35 -3.44 10.33 -4.18
N PHE A 36 -2.17 10.26 -4.59
CA PHE A 36 -1.12 9.73 -3.71
C PHE A 36 -0.79 10.63 -2.52
N LEU A 37 -0.80 11.97 -2.66
CA LEU A 37 -0.68 12.90 -1.53
C LEU A 37 -1.91 12.89 -0.61
N LYS A 38 -3.07 12.44 -1.11
CA LYS A 38 -4.34 12.38 -0.37
C LYS A 38 -4.64 11.03 0.24
N SER A 39 -3.77 10.07 0.08
CA SER A 39 -3.92 8.69 0.56
C SER A 39 -2.90 8.34 1.64
N TRP A 40 -3.04 7.13 2.18
CA TRP A 40 -2.13 6.55 3.13
C TRP A 40 -1.16 5.59 2.44
N GLN A 41 0.03 5.41 3.03
CA GLN A 41 1.04 4.48 2.53
C GLN A 41 1.60 3.64 3.67
N TRP A 42 1.82 2.37 3.42
CA TRP A 42 2.61 1.52 4.31
C TRP A 42 4.07 1.99 4.27
N ILE A 43 4.68 2.15 5.46
CA ILE A 43 6.03 2.71 5.62
C ILE A 43 6.98 1.79 6.39
N GLY A 44 6.56 0.55 6.65
CA GLY A 44 7.31 -0.44 7.41
C GLY A 44 6.57 -0.92 8.64
N ASP A 45 7.29 -1.27 9.67
CA ASP A 45 6.76 -1.81 10.92
C ASP A 45 7.48 -1.24 12.16
N THR A 46 6.99 -1.61 13.35
CA THR A 46 7.53 -1.11 14.62
C THR A 46 8.92 -1.61 14.94
N ASP A 47 9.41 -2.67 14.30
CA ASP A 47 10.76 -3.21 14.56
C ASP A 47 11.85 -2.31 13.98
N LEU A 48 11.52 -1.45 13.00
CA LEU A 48 12.43 -0.42 12.49
C LEU A 48 12.86 0.59 13.56
N VAL A 49 12.02 0.79 14.58
CA VAL A 49 12.26 1.69 15.71
C VAL A 49 11.95 1.00 17.05
N LYS A 50 12.49 -0.20 17.25
CA LYS A 50 12.18 -1.08 18.37
C LYS A 50 12.47 -0.45 19.74
N ASP A 51 13.61 0.18 19.89
CA ASP A 51 14.10 0.74 21.16
C ASP A 51 13.80 2.23 21.29
N LYS A 52 13.75 2.73 22.54
CA LYS A 52 13.71 4.17 22.81
C LYS A 52 14.88 4.89 22.15
N SER A 53 14.63 6.09 21.68
CA SER A 53 15.56 6.92 20.92
C SER A 53 16.01 6.34 19.58
N SER A 54 15.35 5.28 19.08
CA SER A 54 15.59 4.81 17.71
C SER A 54 15.19 5.87 16.68
N VAL A 55 15.96 5.94 15.61
CA VAL A 55 15.67 6.77 14.43
C VAL A 55 15.85 5.92 13.18
N TYR A 56 14.91 6.00 12.22
CA TYR A 56 14.96 5.26 10.98
C TYR A 56 14.52 6.17 9.81
N PRO A 57 15.46 6.58 8.92
CA PRO A 57 15.13 7.38 7.75
C PRO A 57 14.47 6.51 6.68
N SER A 58 13.47 7.06 6.02
CA SER A 58 12.78 6.41 4.91
C SER A 58 12.32 7.45 3.89
N THR A 59 11.73 6.99 2.78
CA THR A 59 11.17 7.84 1.74
C THR A 59 9.82 7.28 1.30
N ILE A 60 8.76 8.06 1.45
CA ILE A 60 7.44 7.66 0.96
C ILE A 60 7.44 7.70 -0.56
N LEU A 61 7.08 6.58 -1.19
CA LEU A 61 7.02 6.36 -2.64
C LEU A 61 8.25 6.92 -3.36
N LYS A 62 9.42 6.33 -3.02
CA LYS A 62 10.69 6.62 -3.70
C LYS A 62 10.52 6.49 -5.22
N ASP A 63 11.15 7.39 -5.96
CA ASP A 63 11.11 7.54 -7.42
C ASP A 63 9.78 8.08 -7.96
N TYR A 64 8.82 8.41 -7.06
CA TYR A 64 7.56 9.04 -7.45
C TYR A 64 7.22 10.29 -6.63
N LEU A 65 6.84 10.17 -5.33
CA LEU A 65 6.62 11.32 -4.44
C LEU A 65 7.94 11.86 -3.88
N ASN A 66 8.85 10.96 -3.56
CA ASN A 66 10.16 11.25 -2.98
C ASN A 66 10.09 12.06 -1.66
N GLU A 67 9.08 11.81 -0.81
CA GLU A 67 8.97 12.54 0.46
C GLU A 67 9.88 11.91 1.53
N PRO A 68 10.94 12.61 1.97
CA PRO A 68 11.84 12.10 3.00
C PRO A 68 11.18 12.17 4.38
N ILE A 69 11.06 11.02 5.04
CA ILE A 69 10.56 10.90 6.40
C ILE A 69 11.61 10.31 7.33
N VAL A 70 11.44 10.50 8.63
CA VAL A 70 12.15 9.77 9.67
C VAL A 70 11.14 9.23 10.68
N LEU A 71 11.19 7.93 10.93
CA LEU A 71 10.54 7.34 12.09
C LEU A 71 11.43 7.55 13.31
N THR A 72 10.83 7.99 14.39
CA THR A 72 11.53 8.14 15.68
C THR A 72 10.72 7.46 16.78
N LYS A 73 11.40 6.95 17.81
CA LYS A 73 10.73 6.50 19.02
C LYS A 73 11.22 7.35 20.20
N ASP A 74 10.28 7.99 20.90
CA ASP A 74 10.63 8.88 22.00
C ASP A 74 10.86 8.13 23.34
N GLU A 75 11.12 8.86 24.41
CA GLU A 75 11.34 8.31 25.76
C GLU A 75 10.04 7.75 26.39
N ASP A 76 8.88 8.13 25.86
CA ASP A 76 7.56 7.63 26.28
C ASP A 76 7.10 6.39 25.49
N ASP A 77 8.00 5.79 24.67
CA ASP A 77 7.72 4.67 23.77
C ASP A 77 6.74 4.99 22.61
N ILE A 78 6.53 6.28 22.34
CA ILE A 78 5.66 6.71 21.23
C ILE A 78 6.48 6.80 19.94
N ILE A 79 5.94 6.24 18.86
CA ILE A 79 6.51 6.32 17.52
C ILE A 79 5.93 7.55 16.81
N HIS A 80 6.81 8.36 16.23
CA HIS A 80 6.49 9.53 15.42
C HIS A 80 6.96 9.34 13.99
N CYS A 81 6.18 9.82 13.03
CA CYS A 81 6.58 9.96 11.62
C CYS A 81 6.80 11.43 11.33
N LEU A 82 8.06 11.85 11.19
CA LEU A 82 8.42 13.25 11.00
C LEU A 82 9.01 13.48 9.62
N THR A 83 8.91 14.72 9.11
CA THR A 83 9.73 15.10 7.95
C THR A 83 11.20 14.95 8.29
N ASN A 84 11.97 14.32 7.42
CA ASN A 84 13.43 14.20 7.56
C ASN A 84 14.19 15.42 7.01
N VAL A 85 13.51 16.57 6.93
CA VAL A 85 14.01 17.78 6.30
C VAL A 85 14.14 18.91 7.32
N CYS A 86 15.34 19.45 7.49
CA CYS A 86 15.62 20.55 8.39
C CYS A 86 14.87 21.82 7.99
N THR A 87 14.08 22.37 8.91
CA THR A 87 13.26 23.58 8.70
C THR A 87 14.08 24.89 8.54
N HIS A 88 15.42 24.81 8.50
CA HIS A 88 16.26 25.98 8.20
C HIS A 88 16.48 26.13 6.68
N ARG A 89 17.15 25.17 6.03
CA ARG A 89 17.50 25.21 4.60
C ARG A 89 17.38 23.86 3.89
N GLY A 90 16.49 22.98 4.36
CA GLY A 90 16.13 21.77 3.64
C GLY A 90 17.16 20.65 3.66
N ASN A 91 18.20 20.69 4.52
CA ASN A 91 19.12 19.56 4.63
C ASN A 91 18.45 18.36 5.30
N LEU A 92 18.78 17.14 4.85
CA LEU A 92 18.34 15.94 5.54
C LEU A 92 18.95 15.87 6.97
N LEU A 93 18.21 15.29 7.92
CA LEU A 93 18.61 15.22 9.32
C LEU A 93 19.22 13.86 9.66
N VAL A 94 18.60 12.78 9.23
CA VAL A 94 19.02 11.39 9.51
C VAL A 94 19.29 10.71 8.18
N PHE A 95 20.46 10.06 8.07
CA PHE A 95 20.90 9.39 6.84
C PHE A 95 20.88 7.87 6.97
N GLU A 96 21.06 7.35 8.19
CA GLU A 96 21.16 5.92 8.49
C GLU A 96 20.34 5.58 9.73
N PRO A 97 19.81 4.36 9.84
CA PRO A 97 19.18 3.87 11.05
C PRO A 97 20.14 3.92 12.26
N GLY A 98 19.59 4.20 13.44
CA GLY A 98 20.41 4.24 14.65
C GLY A 98 19.66 4.68 15.88
N LYS A 99 20.41 5.12 16.90
CA LYS A 99 19.87 5.70 18.14
C LYS A 99 20.35 7.14 18.31
N SER A 100 19.42 8.03 18.52
CA SER A 100 19.71 9.44 18.80
C SER A 100 18.59 10.06 19.63
N LYS A 101 18.96 10.74 20.72
CA LYS A 101 18.01 11.50 21.56
C LYS A 101 17.63 12.83 20.92
N LYS A 102 18.36 13.29 19.92
CA LYS A 102 18.18 14.60 19.27
C LYS A 102 18.54 14.50 17.80
N LEU A 103 17.68 15.05 16.96
CA LEU A 103 17.94 15.19 15.54
C LEU A 103 18.74 16.47 15.30
N VAL A 104 19.98 16.34 14.87
CA VAL A 104 20.90 17.48 14.68
C VAL A 104 21.22 17.65 13.20
N CYS A 105 20.87 18.80 12.66
CA CYS A 105 21.22 19.14 11.28
C CYS A 105 22.73 19.37 11.14
N MET A 106 23.38 18.58 10.31
CA MET A 106 24.84 18.66 10.11
C MET A 106 25.27 19.97 9.39
N TYR A 107 24.32 20.69 8.78
CA TYR A 107 24.66 21.90 8.04
C TYR A 107 24.96 23.10 8.97
N HIS A 108 24.09 23.39 9.95
CA HIS A 108 24.26 24.53 10.86
C HIS A 108 23.96 24.22 12.34
N GLY A 109 23.93 22.96 12.72
CA GLY A 109 23.72 22.56 14.12
C GLY A 109 22.28 22.76 14.65
N ARG A 110 21.27 23.05 13.78
CA ARG A 110 19.88 23.14 14.23
C ARG A 110 19.45 21.83 14.84
N ARG A 111 18.75 21.89 15.98
CA ARG A 111 18.45 20.71 16.79
C ARG A 111 16.99 20.59 17.10
N PHE A 112 16.50 19.35 17.03
CA PHE A 112 15.14 18.95 17.38
C PHE A 112 15.19 17.75 18.33
N ASN A 113 14.15 17.57 19.15
CA ASN A 113 13.94 16.33 19.89
C ASN A 113 13.26 15.25 19.00
N ASN A 114 13.08 14.04 19.54
CA ASN A 114 12.46 12.92 18.83
C ASN A 114 10.94 13.09 18.55
N LYS A 115 10.31 14.12 19.15
CA LYS A 115 8.94 14.54 18.82
C LYS A 115 8.91 15.63 17.74
N GLY A 116 10.04 15.93 17.11
CA GLY A 116 10.16 16.96 16.07
C GLY A 116 10.14 18.40 16.58
N LYS A 117 10.15 18.63 17.89
CA LYS A 117 10.12 19.98 18.45
C LYS A 117 11.51 20.62 18.37
N PHE A 118 11.53 21.87 17.90
CA PHE A 118 12.72 22.69 17.87
C PHE A 118 13.30 22.86 19.28
N GLU A 119 14.62 22.73 19.43
CA GLU A 119 15.32 22.92 20.72
C GLU A 119 16.38 24.01 20.67
N TYR A 120 17.14 24.12 19.57
CA TYR A 120 18.29 25.02 19.51
C TYR A 120 18.71 25.34 18.08
N MET A 121 19.23 26.54 17.90
CA MET A 121 19.89 26.98 16.67
C MET A 121 21.00 27.97 17.02
N PRO A 122 22.27 27.71 16.62
CA PRO A 122 23.38 28.66 16.85
C PRO A 122 23.13 29.98 16.14
N GLU A 123 23.63 31.08 16.72
CA GLU A 123 23.64 32.43 16.15
C GLU A 123 22.24 33.00 15.82
N PHE A 124 21.17 32.48 16.46
CA PHE A 124 19.80 32.93 16.23
C PHE A 124 19.25 33.81 17.37
N GLU A 125 20.10 34.26 18.31
CA GLU A 125 19.72 35.08 19.47
C GLU A 125 19.10 36.42 19.05
N LYS A 126 19.49 36.94 17.89
CA LYS A 126 18.96 38.20 17.33
C LYS A 126 17.78 38.00 16.34
N ALA A 127 17.40 36.77 16.06
CA ALA A 127 16.27 36.48 15.17
C ALA A 127 14.96 36.90 15.86
N LYS A 128 14.18 37.77 15.20
CA LYS A 128 12.89 38.22 15.74
C LYS A 128 11.83 37.16 15.46
N ASN A 129 10.89 36.99 16.42
CA ASN A 129 9.78 36.03 16.32
C ASN A 129 10.25 34.58 16.05
N PHE A 130 11.30 34.17 16.71
CA PHE A 130 11.88 32.83 16.60
C PHE A 130 12.06 32.22 18.02
N PRO A 131 11.75 30.90 18.21
CA PRO A 131 11.15 30.00 17.23
C PRO A 131 9.62 30.18 17.07
N ARG A 132 9.10 29.78 15.93
CA ARG A 132 7.68 29.72 15.61
C ARG A 132 7.20 28.27 15.49
N PRO A 133 5.90 27.96 15.48
CA PRO A 133 5.39 26.60 15.25
C PRO A 133 5.94 25.94 13.97
N CYS A 134 6.14 26.71 12.90
CA CYS A 134 6.72 26.20 11.63
C CYS A 134 8.24 25.94 11.71
N ASP A 135 8.89 26.28 12.80
CA ASP A 135 10.28 25.94 13.04
C ASP A 135 10.45 24.52 13.61
N ASN A 136 9.37 23.86 14.06
CA ASN A 136 9.33 22.43 14.34
C ASN A 136 9.36 21.60 13.05
N LEU A 137 9.73 20.32 13.16
CA LEU A 137 9.51 19.37 12.08
C LEU A 137 8.00 19.11 11.91
N HIS A 138 7.57 18.91 10.69
CA HIS A 138 6.20 18.45 10.42
C HIS A 138 6.05 16.99 10.88
N GLU A 139 4.98 16.70 11.61
CA GLU A 139 4.61 15.35 12.01
C GLU A 139 3.46 14.87 11.13
N PHE A 140 3.68 13.75 10.46
CA PHE A 140 2.67 13.11 9.62
C PHE A 140 1.76 12.21 10.48
N PRO A 141 0.46 12.14 10.18
CA PRO A 141 -0.43 11.20 10.85
C PRO A 141 0.05 9.76 10.63
N LEU A 142 0.04 8.98 11.71
CA LEU A 142 0.53 7.61 11.78
C LEU A 142 -0.54 6.71 12.37
N ILE A 143 -0.85 5.59 11.70
CA ILE A 143 -1.79 4.57 12.15
C ILE A 143 -1.11 3.19 12.10
N LYS A 144 -1.60 2.24 12.91
CA LYS A 144 -1.07 0.88 13.02
C LYS A 144 -2.14 -0.18 12.70
N LEU A 145 -1.68 -1.27 12.06
CA LEU A 145 -2.37 -2.55 12.01
C LEU A 145 -1.42 -3.61 12.58
N GLY A 146 -1.65 -4.05 13.82
CA GLY A 146 -0.64 -4.81 14.54
C GLY A 146 0.68 -4.04 14.62
N LYS A 147 1.77 -4.63 14.16
CA LYS A 147 3.08 -3.96 14.05
C LYS A 147 3.23 -3.08 12.80
N LEU A 148 2.39 -3.23 11.77
CA LEU A 148 2.50 -2.50 10.51
C LEU A 148 2.19 -1.01 10.69
N LEU A 149 3.01 -0.14 10.08
CA LEU A 149 2.91 1.31 10.18
C LEU A 149 2.43 1.93 8.87
N PHE A 150 1.48 2.85 8.98
CA PHE A 150 0.94 3.60 7.85
C PHE A 150 1.02 5.09 8.12
N ALA A 151 1.52 5.86 7.15
CA ALA A 151 1.55 7.31 7.22
C ALA A 151 0.81 7.95 6.05
N GLY A 152 0.16 9.08 6.30
CA GLY A 152 -0.47 9.91 5.27
C GLY A 152 0.21 11.27 5.18
N LEU A 153 0.51 11.76 3.96
CA LEU A 153 1.13 13.08 3.80
C LEU A 153 0.09 14.20 3.99
N ASN A 154 -1.05 14.08 3.33
CA ASN A 154 -2.21 14.97 3.47
C ASN A 154 -3.49 14.17 3.20
N PRO A 155 -3.78 13.13 4.00
CA PRO A 155 -4.84 12.18 3.71
C PRO A 155 -6.22 12.84 3.74
N SER A 156 -7.10 12.42 2.82
CA SER A 156 -8.46 12.96 2.67
C SER A 156 -9.55 12.01 3.18
N PHE A 157 -9.17 10.82 3.67
CA PHE A 157 -10.09 9.85 4.23
C PHE A 157 -9.56 9.25 5.54
N ASP A 158 -10.49 8.76 6.36
CA ASP A 158 -10.21 8.13 7.65
C ASP A 158 -9.71 6.70 7.45
N PHE A 159 -8.42 6.48 7.69
CA PHE A 159 -7.80 5.17 7.55
C PHE A 159 -8.15 4.20 8.69
N GLN A 160 -8.59 4.72 9.85
CA GLN A 160 -9.03 3.86 10.95
C GLN A 160 -10.18 2.96 10.52
N LYS A 161 -11.09 3.46 9.67
CA LYS A 161 -12.18 2.64 9.11
C LYS A 161 -11.67 1.48 8.27
N VAL A 162 -10.58 1.68 7.50
CA VAL A 162 -9.94 0.59 6.74
C VAL A 162 -9.36 -0.45 7.69
N ILE A 163 -8.64 0.00 8.73
CA ILE A 163 -8.09 -0.88 9.76
C ILE A 163 -9.20 -1.68 10.48
N ASP A 164 -10.29 -1.03 10.84
CA ASP A 164 -11.43 -1.67 11.51
C ASP A 164 -12.05 -2.76 10.62
N GLN A 165 -12.27 -2.45 9.33
CA GLN A 165 -12.77 -3.41 8.34
C GLN A 165 -11.81 -4.59 8.14
N MET A 166 -10.50 -4.34 8.10
CA MET A 166 -9.52 -5.43 8.04
C MET A 166 -9.59 -6.30 9.30
N ASN A 167 -9.64 -5.68 10.49
CA ASN A 167 -9.68 -6.39 11.76
C ASN A 167 -10.92 -7.29 11.92
N GLU A 168 -12.04 -6.98 11.27
CA GLU A 168 -13.22 -7.88 11.28
C GLU A 168 -12.92 -9.27 10.70
N ARG A 169 -11.95 -9.37 9.78
CA ARG A 169 -11.58 -10.65 9.13
C ARG A 169 -10.23 -11.18 9.59
N ILE A 170 -9.25 -10.33 9.80
CA ILE A 170 -7.88 -10.79 10.09
C ILE A 170 -7.44 -10.46 11.52
N GLY A 171 -8.31 -9.89 12.36
CA GLY A 171 -7.99 -9.53 13.74
C GLY A 171 -7.67 -10.71 14.67
N PHE A 172 -7.94 -11.96 14.24
CA PHE A 172 -7.52 -13.17 14.94
C PHE A 172 -6.03 -13.50 14.72
N LEU A 173 -5.39 -12.90 13.72
CA LEU A 173 -3.99 -13.14 13.40
C LEU A 173 -3.09 -12.30 14.32
N PRO A 174 -2.06 -12.91 14.91
CA PRO A 174 -1.10 -12.20 15.78
C PRO A 174 -0.06 -11.44 14.93
N ILE A 175 -0.48 -10.38 14.22
CA ILE A 175 0.37 -9.63 13.29
C ILE A 175 1.62 -9.06 13.99
N GLU A 176 1.57 -8.82 15.30
CA GLU A 176 2.71 -8.40 16.11
C GLU A 176 3.84 -9.43 16.10
N ASN A 177 3.52 -10.71 15.91
CA ASN A 177 4.47 -11.83 15.93
C ASN A 177 4.96 -12.25 14.54
N PHE A 178 4.55 -11.54 13.48
CA PHE A 178 5.03 -11.84 12.13
C PHE A 178 6.46 -11.31 11.98
N ASP A 179 7.36 -12.15 11.53
CA ASP A 179 8.76 -11.76 11.30
C ASP A 179 8.98 -11.35 9.84
N PHE A 180 9.54 -10.16 9.65
CA PHE A 180 9.92 -9.69 8.32
C PHE A 180 11.04 -10.57 7.74
N ASP A 181 10.83 -11.08 6.53
CA ASP A 181 11.80 -11.90 5.82
C ASP A 181 12.26 -11.21 4.52
N ASP A 182 13.49 -10.68 4.56
CA ASP A 182 14.10 -10.01 3.41
C ASP A 182 14.42 -11.00 2.27
N SER A 183 14.70 -12.26 2.60
CA SER A 183 15.03 -13.29 1.61
C SER A 183 13.83 -13.67 0.71
N LEU A 184 12.63 -13.56 1.25
CA LEU A 184 11.36 -13.75 0.54
C LEU A 184 10.81 -12.46 -0.07
N SER A 185 11.45 -11.30 0.23
CA SER A 185 11.03 -10.00 -0.28
C SER A 185 11.72 -9.69 -1.60
N LYS A 186 10.96 -9.16 -2.58
CA LYS A 186 11.45 -8.88 -3.94
C LYS A 186 10.86 -7.60 -4.49
N ASP A 187 11.55 -7.02 -5.46
CA ASP A 187 11.06 -5.91 -6.26
C ASP A 187 10.97 -6.37 -7.74
N PHE A 188 9.82 -6.12 -8.35
CA PHE A 188 9.59 -6.36 -9.78
C PHE A 188 9.42 -5.02 -10.51
N THR A 189 9.81 -4.99 -11.78
CA THR A 189 9.67 -3.79 -12.63
C THR A 189 8.87 -4.19 -13.87
N ILE A 190 7.71 -3.54 -14.05
CA ILE A 190 6.70 -3.88 -15.06
C ILE A 190 6.60 -2.72 -16.05
N ASN A 191 6.67 -2.99 -17.35
CA ASN A 191 6.56 -1.99 -18.41
C ASN A 191 5.07 -1.65 -18.69
N ALA A 192 4.38 -1.16 -17.66
CA ALA A 192 2.97 -0.82 -17.71
C ALA A 192 2.63 0.33 -16.78
N HIS A 193 1.46 0.93 -16.99
CA HIS A 193 0.88 1.91 -16.07
C HIS A 193 0.44 1.21 -14.77
N TRP A 194 0.75 1.79 -13.61
CA TRP A 194 0.54 1.21 -12.28
C TRP A 194 -0.90 0.71 -12.02
N ALA A 195 -1.90 1.43 -12.54
CA ALA A 195 -3.29 1.07 -12.33
C ALA A 195 -3.68 -0.26 -13.02
N LEU A 196 -2.99 -0.66 -14.10
CA LEU A 196 -3.24 -1.93 -14.75
C LEU A 196 -2.86 -3.14 -13.88
N TYR A 197 -1.82 -2.98 -13.07
CA TYR A 197 -1.48 -4.00 -12.09
C TYR A 197 -2.53 -4.08 -10.97
N CYS A 198 -3.06 -2.93 -10.54
CA CYS A 198 -4.18 -2.90 -9.60
C CYS A 198 -5.45 -3.50 -10.21
N ASP A 199 -5.74 -3.23 -11.50
CA ASP A 199 -6.88 -3.81 -12.21
C ASP A 199 -6.80 -5.34 -12.23
N ASN A 200 -5.64 -5.90 -12.55
CA ASN A 200 -5.40 -7.34 -12.58
C ASN A 200 -5.57 -7.97 -11.19
N TYR A 201 -5.00 -7.37 -10.14
CA TYR A 201 -5.14 -7.88 -8.77
C TYR A 201 -6.59 -7.87 -8.24
N LEU A 202 -7.40 -6.89 -8.65
CA LEU A 202 -8.71 -6.60 -8.05
C LEU A 202 -9.85 -7.53 -8.50
N GLU A 203 -9.54 -8.58 -9.24
CA GLU A 203 -10.50 -9.56 -9.68
C GLU A 203 -9.87 -10.96 -9.78
N GLY A 204 -10.65 -12.01 -9.52
CA GLY A 204 -10.22 -13.39 -9.73
C GLY A 204 -10.69 -13.97 -11.06
N PHE A 205 -11.20 -13.14 -11.97
CA PHE A 205 -11.79 -13.59 -13.22
C PHE A 205 -10.76 -14.20 -14.19
N HIS A 206 -9.52 -13.69 -14.16
CA HIS A 206 -8.42 -14.19 -14.98
C HIS A 206 -7.83 -15.51 -14.48
N ILE A 207 -8.02 -15.87 -13.19
CA ILE A 207 -7.38 -17.04 -12.57
C ILE A 207 -7.52 -18.32 -13.41
N PRO A 208 -8.72 -18.72 -13.88
CA PRO A 208 -8.87 -19.95 -14.66
C PRO A 208 -8.14 -19.95 -16.01
N PHE A 209 -7.79 -18.78 -16.53
CA PHE A 209 -7.18 -18.60 -17.84
C PHE A 209 -5.67 -18.38 -17.79
N VAL A 210 -5.19 -17.72 -16.72
CA VAL A 210 -3.79 -17.30 -16.55
C VAL A 210 -3.06 -18.21 -15.56
N HIS A 211 -3.64 -18.50 -14.40
CA HIS A 211 -2.98 -19.20 -13.28
C HIS A 211 -3.50 -20.63 -13.11
N LYS A 212 -3.06 -21.55 -13.94
CA LYS A 212 -3.55 -22.94 -13.89
C LYS A 212 -3.33 -23.60 -12.55
N ASP A 213 -2.13 -23.45 -11.97
CA ASP A 213 -1.77 -24.06 -10.69
C ASP A 213 -2.57 -23.46 -9.53
N LEU A 214 -2.79 -22.14 -9.53
CA LEU A 214 -3.62 -21.47 -8.51
C LEU A 214 -5.09 -21.87 -8.63
N ASN A 215 -5.59 -22.06 -9.85
CA ASN A 215 -6.95 -22.51 -10.12
C ASN A 215 -7.21 -23.96 -9.65
N GLU A 216 -6.16 -24.78 -9.48
CA GLU A 216 -6.28 -26.11 -8.87
C GLU A 216 -6.42 -26.07 -7.35
N VAL A 217 -6.00 -24.98 -6.72
CA VAL A 217 -6.04 -24.80 -5.26
C VAL A 217 -7.27 -24.02 -4.79
N LEU A 218 -7.72 -23.05 -5.59
CA LEU A 218 -8.84 -22.17 -5.23
C LEU A 218 -10.13 -22.61 -5.91
N ASP A 219 -11.22 -22.72 -5.14
CA ASP A 219 -12.55 -22.91 -5.72
C ASP A 219 -13.06 -21.58 -6.33
N TYR A 220 -12.88 -21.45 -7.63
CA TYR A 220 -13.30 -20.28 -8.39
C TYR A 220 -14.79 -19.97 -8.27
N ASN A 221 -15.67 -20.99 -8.07
CA ASN A 221 -17.12 -20.80 -8.05
C ASN A 221 -17.59 -20.01 -6.85
N ILE A 222 -16.92 -20.18 -5.70
CA ILE A 222 -17.24 -19.52 -4.43
C ILE A 222 -16.30 -18.37 -4.08
N TYR A 223 -15.35 -18.04 -4.98
CA TYR A 223 -14.47 -16.88 -4.84
C TYR A 223 -15.29 -15.60 -4.67
N LYS A 224 -15.05 -14.85 -3.62
CA LYS A 224 -15.91 -13.74 -3.21
C LYS A 224 -15.15 -12.43 -3.16
N THR A 225 -15.76 -11.36 -3.66
CA THR A 225 -15.28 -9.99 -3.53
C THR A 225 -16.24 -9.18 -2.65
N GLU A 226 -15.71 -8.52 -1.63
CA GLU A 226 -16.41 -7.55 -0.78
C GLU A 226 -15.80 -6.17 -1.00
N VAL A 227 -16.66 -5.14 -1.13
CA VAL A 227 -16.25 -3.78 -1.44
C VAL A 227 -16.60 -2.89 -0.25
N TYR A 228 -15.63 -2.07 0.19
CA TYR A 228 -15.75 -1.10 1.27
C TYR A 228 -15.42 0.31 0.75
N ASP A 229 -15.41 1.32 1.63
CA ASP A 229 -15.22 2.71 1.18
C ASP A 229 -13.89 2.93 0.44
N HIS A 230 -12.77 2.44 0.99
CA HIS A 230 -11.42 2.65 0.45
C HIS A 230 -10.57 1.37 0.40
N CYS A 231 -11.21 0.21 0.52
CA CYS A 231 -10.54 -1.08 0.34
C CYS A 231 -11.50 -2.11 -0.25
N ASN A 232 -10.93 -3.20 -0.75
CA ASN A 232 -11.64 -4.39 -1.19
C ASN A 232 -11.05 -5.60 -0.50
N LEU A 233 -11.88 -6.60 -0.27
CA LEU A 233 -11.47 -7.92 0.19
C LEU A 233 -11.90 -8.95 -0.83
N GLN A 234 -10.95 -9.74 -1.30
CA GLN A 234 -11.20 -10.95 -2.05
C GLN A 234 -10.90 -12.16 -1.14
N ILE A 235 -11.78 -13.13 -1.09
CA ILE A 235 -11.68 -14.32 -0.24
C ILE A 235 -11.50 -15.54 -1.13
N GLY A 236 -10.32 -16.16 -1.02
CA GLY A 236 -10.01 -17.41 -1.67
C GLY A 236 -10.38 -18.58 -0.76
N TYR A 237 -11.23 -19.48 -1.24
CA TYR A 237 -11.60 -20.71 -0.56
C TYR A 237 -10.93 -21.91 -1.24
N SER A 238 -10.57 -22.94 -0.46
CA SER A 238 -10.07 -24.21 -0.97
C SER A 238 -11.12 -25.31 -0.87
N GLU A 239 -11.07 -26.29 -1.78
CA GLU A 239 -11.93 -27.47 -1.70
C GLU A 239 -11.50 -28.40 -0.57
N ASP A 240 -10.21 -28.42 -0.21
CA ASP A 240 -9.67 -29.21 0.88
C ASP A 240 -9.36 -28.35 2.13
N ASP A 241 -9.13 -28.97 3.27
CA ASP A 241 -8.94 -28.34 4.57
C ASP A 241 -7.45 -28.30 5.03
N THR A 242 -6.49 -28.64 4.15
CA THR A 242 -5.10 -28.84 4.58
C THR A 242 -4.30 -27.54 4.71
N ASP A 243 -4.48 -26.59 3.80
CA ASP A 243 -3.70 -25.34 3.73
C ASP A 243 -4.62 -24.10 3.89
N VAL A 244 -5.51 -24.15 4.90
CA VAL A 244 -6.49 -23.10 5.20
C VAL A 244 -6.30 -22.53 6.60
N PHE A 245 -6.92 -21.39 6.87
CA PHE A 245 -6.90 -20.78 8.20
C PHE A 245 -7.68 -21.61 9.23
N ASN A 246 -7.12 -21.75 10.42
CA ASN A 246 -7.86 -22.25 11.58
C ASN A 246 -8.63 -21.09 12.21
N LEU A 247 -9.88 -20.90 11.77
CA LEU A 247 -10.70 -19.77 12.16
C LEU A 247 -11.36 -19.98 13.55
N PRO A 248 -11.37 -18.95 14.43
CA PRO A 248 -12.10 -18.97 15.68
C PRO A 248 -13.61 -19.22 15.47
N LYS A 249 -14.29 -19.80 16.49
CA LYS A 249 -15.72 -20.14 16.39
C LYS A 249 -16.64 -18.94 16.19
N ASP A 250 -16.24 -17.77 16.62
CA ASP A 250 -16.95 -16.49 16.50
C ASP A 250 -16.57 -15.71 15.23
N HIS A 251 -15.67 -16.27 14.41
CA HIS A 251 -15.25 -15.62 13.17
C HIS A 251 -16.35 -15.68 12.10
N LEU A 252 -16.48 -14.61 11.30
CA LEU A 252 -17.49 -14.46 10.22
C LEU A 252 -17.45 -15.60 9.18
N ASP A 253 -16.28 -16.17 8.93
CA ASP A 253 -16.08 -17.27 7.99
C ASP A 253 -15.87 -18.63 8.68
N TYR A 254 -16.24 -18.76 9.98
CA TYR A 254 -16.11 -20.03 10.69
C TYR A 254 -16.81 -21.17 9.94
N GLY A 255 -16.13 -22.30 9.83
CA GLY A 255 -16.63 -23.48 9.12
C GLY A 255 -16.43 -23.45 7.61
N LYS A 256 -15.73 -22.44 7.06
CA LYS A 256 -15.33 -22.38 5.66
C LYS A 256 -13.83 -22.62 5.54
N ASN A 257 -13.40 -23.24 4.44
CA ASN A 257 -12.01 -23.49 4.12
C ASN A 257 -11.38 -22.25 3.48
N VAL A 258 -11.08 -21.22 4.27
CA VAL A 258 -10.45 -20.00 3.76
C VAL A 258 -8.96 -20.23 3.57
N ALA A 259 -8.50 -20.20 2.31
CA ALA A 259 -7.09 -20.36 1.93
C ALA A 259 -6.34 -19.03 1.97
N ALA A 260 -7.01 -17.92 1.66
CA ALA A 260 -6.39 -16.59 1.67
C ALA A 260 -7.41 -15.47 1.82
N TYR A 261 -6.96 -14.37 2.43
CA TYR A 261 -7.63 -13.07 2.42
C TYR A 261 -6.76 -12.08 1.65
N TYR A 262 -7.26 -11.57 0.51
CA TYR A 262 -6.57 -10.63 -0.35
C TYR A 262 -7.20 -9.25 -0.19
N TYR A 263 -6.57 -8.37 0.57
CA TYR A 263 -6.98 -6.98 0.71
C TYR A 263 -6.27 -6.10 -0.28
N TRP A 264 -7.02 -5.31 -1.03
CA TRP A 264 -6.50 -4.13 -1.68
C TRP A 264 -6.94 -2.89 -0.92
N VAL A 265 -6.00 -1.98 -0.66
CA VAL A 265 -6.22 -0.70 0.02
C VAL A 265 -5.82 0.44 -0.90
N PHE A 266 -6.76 1.36 -1.12
CA PHE A 266 -6.58 2.49 -2.03
C PHE A 266 -5.37 3.35 -1.65
N PRO A 267 -4.52 3.76 -2.64
CA PRO A 267 -4.68 3.49 -4.07
C PRO A 267 -3.92 2.25 -4.57
N ASN A 268 -2.91 1.74 -3.85
CA ASN A 268 -1.84 0.94 -4.43
C ASN A 268 -1.25 -0.11 -3.49
N MET A 269 -1.90 -0.43 -2.39
CA MET A 269 -1.40 -1.37 -1.39
C MET A 269 -2.24 -2.65 -1.41
N MET A 270 -1.57 -3.81 -1.38
CA MET A 270 -2.17 -5.14 -1.37
C MET A 270 -1.62 -5.93 -0.20
N PHE A 271 -2.50 -6.56 0.57
CA PHE A 271 -2.17 -7.35 1.76
C PHE A 271 -2.73 -8.75 1.59
N ASN A 272 -1.85 -9.70 1.30
CA ASN A 272 -2.20 -11.09 1.03
C ASN A 272 -1.92 -11.92 2.27
N PHE A 273 -2.97 -12.18 3.06
CA PHE A 273 -2.87 -13.02 4.25
C PHE A 273 -3.06 -14.49 3.89
N TYR A 274 -2.12 -15.30 4.33
CA TYR A 274 -2.08 -16.75 4.17
C TYR A 274 -1.88 -17.43 5.52
N PRO A 275 -2.15 -18.74 5.65
CA PRO A 275 -1.84 -19.49 6.87
C PRO A 275 -0.38 -19.43 7.31
N TRP A 276 0.56 -19.12 6.41
CA TRP A 276 1.98 -18.95 6.73
C TRP A 276 2.36 -17.54 7.18
N GLY A 277 1.51 -16.52 6.91
CA GLY A 277 1.81 -15.11 7.24
C GLY A 277 1.20 -14.13 6.24
N LEU A 278 1.98 -13.16 5.80
CA LEU A 278 1.53 -12.01 5.01
C LEU A 278 2.54 -11.66 3.91
N SER A 279 2.05 -11.48 2.68
CA SER A 279 2.78 -10.77 1.62
C SER A 279 2.13 -9.40 1.39
N ILE A 280 2.92 -8.33 1.49
CA ILE A 280 2.49 -6.97 1.18
C ILE A 280 3.05 -6.60 -0.18
N ASN A 281 2.18 -6.20 -1.13
CA ASN A 281 2.60 -5.73 -2.43
C ASN A 281 2.29 -4.24 -2.54
N ILE A 282 3.32 -3.43 -2.79
CA ILE A 282 3.18 -1.98 -2.97
C ILE A 282 3.45 -1.65 -4.42
N VAL A 283 2.40 -1.20 -5.11
CA VAL A 283 2.46 -0.81 -6.53
C VAL A 283 2.91 0.64 -6.63
N LYS A 284 4.15 0.87 -7.08
CA LYS A 284 4.79 2.20 -7.12
C LYS A 284 4.85 2.69 -8.55
N PRO A 285 4.11 3.76 -8.90
CA PRO A 285 4.29 4.43 -10.19
C PRO A 285 5.71 4.97 -10.31
N ILE A 286 6.37 4.76 -11.44
CA ILE A 286 7.64 5.41 -11.78
C ILE A 286 7.41 6.41 -12.92
N SER A 287 6.70 5.96 -13.94
CA SER A 287 6.21 6.80 -15.05
C SER A 287 4.82 6.33 -15.48
N ASP A 288 4.26 6.93 -16.49
CA ASP A 288 2.99 6.48 -17.12
C ASP A 288 3.08 5.11 -17.81
N SER A 289 4.28 4.58 -17.96
CA SER A 289 4.57 3.32 -18.65
C SER A 289 5.55 2.41 -17.90
N LEU A 290 5.91 2.75 -16.67
CA LEU A 290 6.83 1.98 -15.85
C LEU A 290 6.34 1.95 -14.40
N THR A 291 6.20 0.77 -13.86
CA THR A 291 5.75 0.50 -12.49
C THR A 291 6.76 -0.39 -11.78
N LYS A 292 6.98 -0.13 -10.50
CA LYS A 292 7.72 -1.01 -9.61
C LYS A 292 6.77 -1.59 -8.59
N VAL A 293 6.70 -2.91 -8.48
CA VAL A 293 5.94 -3.61 -7.44
C VAL A 293 6.92 -4.19 -6.42
N SER A 294 6.73 -3.79 -5.16
CA SER A 294 7.58 -4.26 -4.06
C SER A 294 6.82 -5.26 -3.22
N PHE A 295 7.28 -6.50 -3.19
CA PHE A 295 6.80 -7.57 -2.32
C PHE A 295 7.57 -7.56 -1.02
N ARG A 296 6.86 -7.61 0.11
CA ARG A 296 7.45 -7.65 1.45
C ARG A 296 6.76 -8.75 2.24
N SER A 297 7.54 -9.75 2.62
CA SER A 297 7.03 -10.96 3.26
C SER A 297 7.23 -10.90 4.77
N TYR A 298 6.20 -11.27 5.50
CA TYR A 298 6.17 -11.39 6.95
C TYR A 298 5.72 -12.80 7.31
N VAL A 299 6.56 -13.58 7.95
CA VAL A 299 6.34 -15.00 8.24
C VAL A 299 5.84 -15.18 9.67
N LEU A 300 4.77 -15.95 9.82
CA LEU A 300 4.24 -16.44 11.10
C LEU A 300 4.62 -17.90 11.34
N ASP A 301 4.52 -18.73 10.31
CA ASP A 301 4.75 -20.18 10.40
C ASP A 301 5.50 -20.69 9.15
N GLU A 302 6.82 -20.85 9.31
CA GLU A 302 7.72 -21.33 8.24
C GLU A 302 7.31 -22.71 7.69
N SER A 303 6.69 -23.56 8.51
CA SER A 303 6.29 -24.92 8.10
C SER A 303 5.18 -24.91 7.05
N LYS A 304 4.50 -23.79 6.88
CA LYS A 304 3.41 -23.58 5.91
C LYS A 304 3.83 -22.82 4.67
N LEU A 305 5.09 -22.39 4.57
CA LEU A 305 5.61 -21.73 3.36
C LEU A 305 5.54 -22.65 2.14
N ASN A 306 5.32 -22.05 0.97
CA ASN A 306 5.22 -22.75 -0.32
C ASN A 306 4.12 -23.82 -0.39
N ARG A 307 3.00 -23.58 0.31
CA ARG A 307 1.83 -24.46 0.34
C ARG A 307 0.54 -23.67 0.07
N GLY A 308 -0.47 -24.40 -0.42
CA GLY A 308 -1.80 -23.83 -0.67
C GLY A 308 -1.78 -22.62 -1.62
N ALA A 309 -2.68 -21.68 -1.40
CA ALA A 309 -2.81 -20.46 -2.20
C ALA A 309 -1.59 -19.52 -2.16
N GLY A 310 -0.70 -19.69 -1.17
CA GLY A 310 0.56 -18.95 -1.05
C GLY A 310 1.76 -19.63 -1.70
N ASN A 311 1.55 -20.69 -2.50
CA ASN A 311 2.61 -21.41 -3.20
C ASN A 311 2.97 -20.70 -4.52
N GLN A 312 4.24 -20.81 -4.92
CA GLN A 312 4.74 -20.33 -6.22
C GLN A 312 4.41 -18.88 -6.56
N LEU A 313 4.39 -17.99 -5.56
CA LEU A 313 4.05 -16.56 -5.74
C LEU A 313 4.88 -15.88 -6.85
N GLN A 314 6.14 -16.29 -7.04
CA GLN A 314 6.97 -15.75 -8.12
C GLN A 314 6.43 -16.10 -9.52
N LYS A 315 5.95 -17.34 -9.72
CA LYS A 315 5.39 -17.77 -10.99
C LYS A 315 4.09 -17.05 -11.31
N VAL A 316 3.23 -16.90 -10.30
CA VAL A 316 1.98 -16.14 -10.42
C VAL A 316 2.29 -14.70 -10.84
N GLU A 317 3.28 -14.06 -10.21
CA GLU A 317 3.71 -12.71 -10.57
C GLU A 317 4.21 -12.59 -12.01
N GLU A 318 5.06 -13.52 -12.47
CA GLU A 318 5.58 -13.53 -13.85
C GLU A 318 4.42 -13.69 -14.89
N GLU A 319 3.40 -14.48 -14.56
CA GLU A 319 2.19 -14.65 -15.39
C GLU A 319 1.35 -13.34 -15.42
N ASP A 320 1.20 -12.65 -14.29
CA ASP A 320 0.50 -11.39 -14.18
C ASP A 320 1.22 -10.26 -14.91
N GLU A 321 2.56 -10.15 -14.75
CA GLU A 321 3.39 -9.19 -15.49
C GLU A 321 3.17 -9.29 -16.99
N PHE A 322 3.19 -10.52 -17.53
CA PHE A 322 2.98 -10.76 -18.96
C PHE A 322 1.62 -10.24 -19.43
N VAL A 323 0.54 -10.51 -18.68
CA VAL A 323 -0.81 -10.04 -19.03
C VAL A 323 -0.90 -8.52 -18.94
N VAL A 324 -0.41 -7.92 -17.86
CA VAL A 324 -0.46 -6.48 -17.60
C VAL A 324 0.30 -5.69 -18.66
N GLU A 325 1.49 -6.14 -19.07
CA GLU A 325 2.28 -5.51 -20.15
C GLU A 325 1.57 -5.62 -21.51
N ASN A 326 0.93 -6.75 -21.81
CA ASN A 326 0.15 -6.91 -23.03
C ASN A 326 -1.08 -6.00 -23.05
N VAL A 327 -1.78 -5.84 -21.93
CA VAL A 327 -2.88 -4.88 -21.81
C VAL A 327 -2.38 -3.46 -22.04
N HIS A 328 -1.26 -3.07 -21.41
CA HIS A 328 -0.65 -1.74 -21.62
C HIS A 328 -0.33 -1.48 -23.09
N ASN A 329 0.22 -2.46 -23.80
CA ASN A 329 0.48 -2.37 -25.21
C ASN A 329 -0.81 -2.25 -26.04
N GLY A 330 -1.83 -3.05 -25.70
CA GLY A 330 -3.15 -3.02 -26.35
C GLY A 330 -3.87 -1.68 -26.20
N LEU A 331 -3.73 -1.01 -25.05
CA LEU A 331 -4.31 0.31 -24.80
C LEU A 331 -3.78 1.40 -25.74
N ARG A 332 -2.62 1.21 -26.39
CA ARG A 332 -2.07 2.13 -27.41
C ARG A 332 -2.87 2.11 -28.72
N SER A 333 -3.71 1.12 -28.94
CA SER A 333 -4.56 1.05 -30.12
C SER A 333 -5.44 2.29 -30.25
N SER A 334 -5.53 2.84 -31.47
CA SER A 334 -6.44 3.94 -31.80
C SER A 334 -7.93 3.51 -31.83
N PHE A 335 -8.19 2.22 -31.91
CA PHE A 335 -9.54 1.65 -31.97
C PHE A 335 -10.09 1.26 -30.60
N TYR A 336 -9.24 1.02 -29.60
CA TYR A 336 -9.68 0.74 -28.22
C TYR A 336 -9.91 2.06 -27.46
N LYS A 337 -11.09 2.17 -26.84
CA LYS A 337 -11.45 3.35 -26.04
C LYS A 337 -11.68 3.00 -24.57
N ALA A 338 -12.60 2.10 -24.31
CA ALA A 338 -12.94 1.58 -22.99
C ALA A 338 -13.55 0.18 -23.16
N GLY A 339 -13.52 -0.61 -22.08
CA GLY A 339 -14.17 -1.92 -21.98
C GLY A 339 -15.43 -1.86 -21.13
N ARG A 340 -16.00 -3.03 -20.85
CA ARG A 340 -17.13 -3.22 -19.94
C ARG A 340 -16.70 -4.15 -18.82
N PHE A 341 -17.30 -3.98 -17.65
CA PHE A 341 -17.08 -4.87 -16.51
C PHE A 341 -17.98 -6.09 -16.55
N SER A 342 -17.50 -7.21 -16.02
CA SER A 342 -18.32 -8.32 -15.58
C SER A 342 -19.03 -7.95 -14.27
N PRO A 343 -20.36 -7.85 -14.22
CA PRO A 343 -21.06 -7.49 -12.98
C PRO A 343 -20.90 -8.50 -11.87
N THR A 344 -20.54 -9.73 -12.19
CA THR A 344 -20.40 -10.83 -11.24
C THR A 344 -18.97 -11.10 -10.79
N ARG A 345 -17.94 -10.55 -11.47
CA ARG A 345 -16.53 -10.88 -11.20
C ARG A 345 -15.63 -9.67 -11.01
N GLU A 346 -15.98 -8.49 -11.52
CA GLU A 346 -15.10 -7.32 -11.53
C GLU A 346 -15.60 -6.16 -10.64
N GLN A 347 -16.29 -6.48 -9.53
CA GLN A 347 -16.75 -5.46 -8.58
C GLN A 347 -15.58 -4.69 -7.96
N GLY A 348 -14.44 -5.35 -7.72
CA GLY A 348 -13.23 -4.74 -7.18
C GLY A 348 -12.63 -3.73 -8.15
N VAL A 349 -12.48 -4.10 -9.43
CA VAL A 349 -11.98 -3.21 -10.49
C VAL A 349 -12.91 -2.02 -10.70
N HIS A 350 -14.22 -2.28 -10.77
CA HIS A 350 -15.22 -1.21 -10.88
C HIS A 350 -15.13 -0.20 -9.73
N HIS A 351 -14.99 -0.69 -8.50
CA HIS A 351 -14.82 0.16 -7.32
C HIS A 351 -13.54 1.00 -7.41
N PHE A 352 -12.42 0.40 -7.79
CA PHE A 352 -11.16 1.11 -8.00
C PHE A 352 -11.29 2.24 -9.02
N HIS A 353 -11.89 1.96 -10.18
CA HIS A 353 -12.11 2.97 -11.22
C HIS A 353 -13.02 4.10 -10.75
N ARG A 354 -14.01 3.80 -9.92
CA ARG A 354 -14.85 4.83 -9.30
C ARG A 354 -14.07 5.72 -8.36
N LEU A 355 -13.24 5.14 -7.47
CA LEU A 355 -12.38 5.90 -6.57
C LEU A 355 -11.41 6.80 -7.35
N ILE A 356 -10.76 6.28 -8.41
CA ILE A 356 -9.92 7.08 -9.31
C ILE A 356 -10.72 8.26 -9.88
N SER A 357 -11.93 7.99 -10.36
CA SER A 357 -12.83 9.03 -10.91
C SER A 357 -13.16 10.10 -9.85
N GLU A 358 -13.51 9.69 -8.64
CA GLU A 358 -13.88 10.59 -7.53
C GLU A 358 -12.72 11.51 -7.13
N PHE A 359 -11.51 10.97 -7.01
CA PHE A 359 -10.33 11.73 -6.61
C PHE A 359 -9.79 12.65 -7.70
N LEU A 360 -9.95 12.29 -9.00
CA LEU A 360 -9.46 13.11 -10.11
C LEU A 360 -10.39 14.27 -10.47
N ASN A 361 -11.67 14.19 -10.18
CA ASN A 361 -12.66 15.20 -10.54
C ASN A 361 -12.90 16.19 -9.40
#